data_b4e90a1df40cda736926f96c5eda62e3
#
_entry.id   b4e90a1df40cda736926f96c5eda62e3
#
_cell.length_a   1.000
_cell.length_b   1.000
_cell.length_c   1.000
_cell.angle_alpha   90.00
_cell.angle_beta   90.00
_cell.angle_gamma   90.00
#
_symmetry.space_group_name_H-M   'P 1'
#
loop_
_entity.id
_entity.type
_entity.pdbx_description
1 polymer ?
#
loop_
_entity_poly.entity_id
_entity_poly.type
_entity_poly.pdbx_seq_one_letter_code
_entity_poly.pdbx_strand_id
1 'polypeptide(L)'
;MAKALAESGIFVASIDFRMPPVAPHPGSIQDINLGIRWLKANAREFKSRPEWVGSWGTSSGGHQVLLAAMRALNATYSALPGPAGVDAKQAWVISGWGVLDPLLRYNLAKKAGNKELVHYTTRSG
;
A
#
# COMPACT_ATOMS: atom_id res chain seq x y z
N MET A 1 -0.17 14.45 -9.51
CA MET A 1 -0.59 13.16 -10.09
C MET A 1 -2.03 12.83 -9.75
N ALA A 2 -2.45 12.74 -8.47
CA ALA A 2 -3.84 12.45 -8.09
C ALA A 2 -4.87 13.39 -8.76
N LYS A 3 -4.57 14.69 -8.82
CA LYS A 3 -5.43 15.68 -9.49
C LYS A 3 -5.62 15.37 -10.99
N ALA A 4 -4.56 15.03 -11.71
CA ALA A 4 -4.65 14.73 -13.14
C ALA A 4 -5.49 13.47 -13.43
N LEU A 5 -5.40 12.46 -12.55
CA LEU A 5 -6.25 11.26 -12.63
C LEU A 5 -7.72 11.61 -12.35
N ALA A 6 -7.98 12.44 -11.35
CA ALA A 6 -9.34 12.88 -11.04
C ALA A 6 -9.95 13.69 -12.18
N GLU A 7 -9.18 14.57 -12.81
CA GLU A 7 -9.59 15.35 -13.98
C GLU A 7 -9.89 14.46 -15.20
N SER A 8 -9.30 13.26 -15.29
CA SER A 8 -9.60 12.27 -16.33
C SER A 8 -10.82 11.38 -16.03
N GLY A 9 -11.53 11.64 -14.95
CA GLY A 9 -12.76 10.92 -14.58
C GLY A 9 -12.52 9.69 -13.68
N ILE A 10 -11.33 9.55 -13.11
CA ILE A 10 -11.01 8.48 -12.15
C ILE A 10 -11.24 8.99 -10.74
N PHE A 11 -12.03 8.29 -9.94
CA PHE A 11 -12.10 8.57 -8.51
C PHE A 11 -10.78 8.19 -7.84
N VAL A 12 -10.17 9.13 -7.13
CA VAL A 12 -8.88 8.96 -6.48
C VAL A 12 -9.00 9.22 -4.99
N ALA A 13 -8.61 8.24 -4.18
CA ALA A 13 -8.44 8.40 -2.75
C ALA A 13 -6.95 8.39 -2.40
N SER A 14 -6.47 9.42 -1.72
CA SER A 14 -5.12 9.45 -1.15
C SER A 14 -5.19 8.89 0.26
N ILE A 15 -4.47 7.79 0.51
CA ILE A 15 -4.46 7.14 1.82
C ILE A 15 -3.33 7.74 2.64
N ASP A 16 -3.68 8.23 3.82
CA ASP A 16 -2.73 8.59 4.86
C ASP A 16 -2.57 7.41 5.82
N PHE A 17 -1.38 6.87 5.94
CA PHE A 17 -1.11 5.66 6.71
C PHE A 17 -0.03 5.91 7.78
N ARG A 18 -0.14 5.22 8.89
CA ARG A 18 0.79 5.35 10.00
C ARG A 18 2.18 4.82 9.62
N MET A 19 3.20 5.51 10.08
CA MET A 19 4.61 5.21 9.85
C MET A 19 5.35 5.00 11.19
N PRO A 20 6.49 4.28 11.21
CA PRO A 20 7.36 4.28 12.37
C PRO A 20 7.80 5.70 12.77
N PRO A 21 7.93 6.04 14.06
CA PRO A 21 7.78 5.14 15.22
C PRO A 21 6.34 4.94 15.71
N VAL A 22 5.34 5.64 15.14
CA VAL A 22 3.93 5.59 15.58
C VAL A 22 3.35 4.19 15.38
N ALA A 23 3.59 3.58 14.21
CA ALA A 23 3.23 2.20 13.95
C ALA A 23 4.35 1.50 13.16
N PRO A 24 5.12 0.62 13.80
CA PRO A 24 6.06 -0.24 13.09
C PRO A 24 5.30 -1.25 12.21
N HIS A 25 6.03 -1.95 11.32
CA HIS A 25 5.42 -3.04 10.56
C HIS A 25 4.67 -4.02 11.47
N PRO A 26 3.42 -4.39 11.14
CA PRO A 26 2.70 -4.20 9.87
C PRO A 26 1.72 -3.00 9.85
N GLY A 27 1.85 -2.00 10.73
CA GLY A 27 0.88 -0.92 10.87
C GLY A 27 0.49 -0.22 9.57
N SER A 28 1.47 0.19 8.75
CA SER A 28 1.20 0.87 7.48
C SER A 28 0.43 -0.01 6.49
N ILE A 29 0.78 -1.30 6.39
CA ILE A 29 0.10 -2.22 5.48
C ILE A 29 -1.32 -2.55 5.95
N GLN A 30 -1.57 -2.55 7.27
CA GLN A 30 -2.90 -2.70 7.84
C GLN A 30 -3.79 -1.51 7.48
N ASP A 31 -3.26 -0.29 7.55
CA ASP A 31 -3.98 0.93 7.19
C ASP A 31 -4.34 0.93 5.70
N ILE A 32 -3.40 0.55 4.83
CA ILE A 32 -3.62 0.44 3.39
C ILE A 32 -4.68 -0.63 3.09
N ASN A 33 -4.59 -1.79 3.73
CA ASN A 33 -5.57 -2.87 3.57
C ASN A 33 -6.98 -2.38 3.98
N LEU A 34 -7.09 -1.70 5.11
CA LEU A 34 -8.35 -1.12 5.56
C LEU A 34 -8.87 -0.06 4.58
N GLY A 35 -8.00 0.82 4.08
CA GLY A 35 -8.36 1.84 3.09
C GLY A 35 -8.94 1.24 1.81
N ILE A 36 -8.33 0.16 1.30
CA ILE A 36 -8.83 -0.56 0.13
C ILE A 36 -10.21 -1.17 0.40
N ARG A 37 -10.41 -1.82 1.54
CA ARG A 37 -11.71 -2.38 1.93
C ARG A 37 -12.77 -1.31 2.07
N TRP A 38 -12.44 -0.21 2.71
CA TRP A 38 -13.35 0.94 2.85
C TRP A 38 -13.74 1.50 1.48
N LEU A 39 -12.77 1.72 0.60
CA LEU A 39 -13.01 2.23 -0.74
C LEU A 39 -13.92 1.30 -1.56
N LYS A 40 -13.71 -0.01 -1.48
CA LYS A 40 -14.59 -1.00 -2.13
C LYS A 40 -16.01 -0.95 -1.59
N ALA A 41 -16.17 -0.87 -0.27
CA ALA A 41 -17.49 -0.80 0.37
C ALA A 41 -18.27 0.45 -0.03
N ASN A 42 -17.58 1.57 -0.25
CA ASN A 42 -18.19 2.87 -0.58
C ASN A 42 -18.10 3.23 -2.08
N ALA A 43 -17.59 2.34 -2.92
CA ALA A 43 -17.29 2.65 -4.34
C ALA A 43 -18.51 3.22 -5.09
N ARG A 44 -19.71 2.72 -4.83
CA ARG A 44 -20.94 3.15 -5.49
C ARG A 44 -21.33 4.59 -5.14
N GLU A 45 -21.03 5.06 -3.94
CA GLU A 45 -21.28 6.45 -3.51
C GLU A 45 -20.46 7.43 -4.36
N PHE A 46 -19.28 6.99 -4.82
CA PHE A 46 -18.39 7.75 -5.70
C PHE A 46 -18.61 7.43 -7.19
N LYS A 47 -19.74 6.82 -7.55
CA LYS A 47 -20.06 6.40 -8.94
C LYS A 47 -18.99 5.48 -9.54
N SER A 48 -18.29 4.73 -8.71
CA SER A 48 -17.28 3.75 -9.08
C SER A 48 -17.77 2.32 -8.80
N ARG A 49 -16.94 1.34 -9.08
CA ARG A 49 -17.25 -0.09 -8.91
C ARG A 49 -16.22 -0.77 -8.01
N PRO A 50 -16.64 -1.55 -7.00
CA PRO A 50 -15.71 -2.22 -6.09
C PRO A 50 -14.75 -3.17 -6.80
N GLU A 51 -15.18 -3.82 -7.88
CA GLU A 51 -14.38 -4.74 -8.68
C GLU A 51 -13.29 -4.05 -9.52
N TRP A 52 -13.31 -2.72 -9.63
CA TRP A 52 -12.31 -1.94 -10.38
C TRP A 52 -11.31 -1.21 -9.48
N VAL A 53 -11.46 -1.36 -8.19
CA VAL A 53 -10.55 -0.72 -7.23
C VAL A 53 -9.14 -1.30 -7.40
N GLY A 54 -8.19 -0.41 -7.57
CA GLY A 54 -6.77 -0.71 -7.63
C GLY A 54 -5.97 0.33 -6.87
N SER A 55 -4.66 0.19 -6.88
CA SER A 55 -3.79 1.12 -6.18
C SER A 55 -2.57 1.52 -7.00
N TRP A 56 -2.09 2.71 -6.73
CA TRP A 56 -0.86 3.24 -7.29
C TRP A 56 0.01 3.80 -6.16
N GLY A 57 1.28 3.42 -6.17
CA GLY A 57 2.28 3.95 -5.23
C GLY A 57 3.64 4.13 -5.88
N THR A 58 4.43 5.03 -5.33
CA THR A 58 5.79 5.30 -5.80
C THR A 58 6.77 5.11 -4.65
N SER A 59 8.02 4.70 -4.95
CA SER A 59 9.07 4.47 -3.97
C SER A 59 8.60 3.50 -2.86
N SER A 60 8.64 3.90 -1.60
CA SER A 60 8.09 3.11 -0.47
C SER A 60 6.59 2.81 -0.64
N GLY A 61 5.81 3.75 -1.16
CA GLY A 61 4.41 3.52 -1.51
C GLY A 61 4.23 2.46 -2.60
N GLY A 62 5.14 2.40 -3.57
CA GLY A 62 5.16 1.35 -4.59
C GLY A 62 5.38 -0.05 -4.01
N HIS A 63 6.26 -0.17 -3.00
CA HIS A 63 6.43 -1.40 -2.23
C HIS A 63 5.14 -1.78 -1.47
N GLN A 64 4.55 -0.82 -0.77
CA GLN A 64 3.38 -1.04 0.07
C GLN A 64 2.14 -1.49 -0.74
N VAL A 65 1.85 -0.83 -1.87
CA VAL A 65 0.68 -1.21 -2.68
C VAL A 65 0.86 -2.59 -3.33
N LEU A 66 2.09 -2.94 -3.72
CA LEU A 66 2.38 -4.26 -4.25
C LEU A 66 2.23 -5.35 -3.19
N LEU A 67 2.78 -5.11 -1.98
CA LEU A 67 2.62 -6.04 -0.86
C LEU A 67 1.15 -6.22 -0.48
N ALA A 68 0.37 -5.13 -0.45
CA ALA A 68 -1.07 -5.18 -0.20
C ALA A 68 -1.81 -6.03 -1.24
N ALA A 69 -1.47 -5.90 -2.53
CA ALA A 69 -2.07 -6.68 -3.59
C ALA A 69 -1.71 -8.17 -3.50
N MET A 70 -0.42 -8.48 -3.30
CA MET A 70 0.08 -9.86 -3.21
C MET A 70 -0.43 -10.60 -1.96
N ARG A 71 -0.74 -9.89 -0.88
CA ARG A 71 -1.13 -10.43 0.42
C ARG A 71 -2.50 -9.93 0.89
N ALA A 72 -3.41 -9.67 -0.05
CA ALA A 72 -4.72 -9.09 0.21
C ALA A 72 -5.57 -9.83 1.25
N LEU A 73 -5.39 -11.15 1.37
CA LEU A 73 -6.13 -12.01 2.32
C LEU A 73 -5.31 -12.38 3.56
N ASN A 74 -4.13 -11.81 3.75
CA ASN A 74 -3.31 -12.11 4.93
C ASN A 74 -4.00 -11.58 6.20
N ALA A 75 -4.24 -12.48 7.17
CA ALA A 75 -4.95 -12.17 8.40
C ALA A 75 -4.28 -11.06 9.23
N THR A 76 -2.95 -11.02 9.26
CA THR A 76 -2.19 -9.97 9.97
C THR A 76 -2.42 -8.60 9.32
N TYR A 77 -2.48 -8.53 7.99
CA TYR A 77 -2.66 -7.27 7.26
C TYR A 77 -4.12 -6.81 7.25
N SER A 78 -5.07 -7.72 7.37
CA SER A 78 -6.50 -7.42 7.46
C SER A 78 -7.03 -7.34 8.91
N ALA A 79 -6.14 -7.26 9.90
CA ALA A 79 -6.50 -7.30 11.32
C ALA A 79 -7.32 -6.09 11.80
N LEU A 80 -7.21 -4.94 11.15
CA LEU A 80 -8.03 -3.77 11.53
C LEU A 80 -9.51 -4.03 11.19
N PRO A 81 -10.44 -3.73 12.11
CA PRO A 81 -11.86 -3.87 11.86
C PRO A 81 -12.28 -2.98 10.68
N GLY A 82 -13.14 -3.50 9.83
CA GLY A 82 -13.57 -2.81 8.61
C GLY A 82 -14.91 -3.35 8.11
N PRO A 83 -15.32 -2.96 6.90
CA PRO A 83 -16.59 -3.38 6.32
C PRO A 83 -16.71 -4.90 6.26
N ALA A 84 -17.84 -5.45 6.75
CA ALA A 84 -18.08 -6.88 6.77
C ALA A 84 -18.16 -7.47 5.35
N GLY A 85 -17.52 -8.63 5.15
CA GLY A 85 -17.58 -9.35 3.87
C GLY A 85 -16.79 -8.70 2.72
N VAL A 86 -15.99 -7.66 2.98
CA VAL A 86 -15.19 -6.96 1.96
C VAL A 86 -13.71 -7.29 2.15
N ASP A 87 -13.10 -7.87 1.14
CA ASP A 87 -11.67 -8.15 1.10
C ASP A 87 -10.85 -7.00 0.46
N ALA A 88 -9.53 -7.06 0.61
CA ALA A 88 -8.60 -6.08 0.03
C ALA A 88 -8.03 -6.50 -1.34
N LYS A 89 -8.65 -7.45 -2.03
CA LYS A 89 -8.24 -7.79 -3.41
C LYS A 89 -8.43 -6.60 -4.32
N GLN A 90 -7.48 -6.42 -5.21
CA GLN A 90 -7.42 -5.29 -6.13
C GLN A 90 -7.47 -5.78 -7.57
N ALA A 91 -8.09 -5.00 -8.46
CA ALA A 91 -8.15 -5.30 -9.88
C ALA A 91 -6.80 -5.08 -10.58
N TRP A 92 -6.04 -4.11 -10.10
CA TRP A 92 -4.75 -3.72 -10.64
C TRP A 92 -3.88 -3.06 -9.57
N VAL A 93 -2.58 -3.04 -9.80
CA VAL A 93 -1.61 -2.29 -8.98
C VAL A 93 -0.55 -1.69 -9.88
N ILE A 94 -0.19 -0.45 -9.61
CA ILE A 94 0.93 0.24 -10.27
C ILE A 94 1.96 0.60 -9.22
N SER A 95 3.15 0.01 -9.35
CA SER A 95 4.30 0.31 -8.51
C SER A 95 5.33 1.09 -9.33
N GLY A 96 5.42 2.39 -9.09
CA GLY A 96 6.44 3.24 -9.68
C GLY A 96 7.73 3.20 -8.87
N TRP A 97 8.82 2.67 -9.43
CA TRP A 97 10.14 2.51 -8.79
C TRP A 97 10.09 2.08 -7.32
N GLY A 98 9.20 1.15 -7.02
CA GLY A 98 9.06 0.56 -5.70
C GLY A 98 10.26 -0.30 -5.32
N VAL A 99 10.46 -0.47 -4.02
CA VAL A 99 11.44 -1.44 -3.51
C VAL A 99 10.83 -2.84 -3.62
N LEU A 100 11.13 -3.56 -4.69
CA LEU A 100 10.51 -4.86 -4.98
C LEU A 100 11.16 -6.01 -4.23
N ASP A 101 12.44 -5.86 -3.89
CA ASP A 101 13.19 -6.82 -3.08
C ASP A 101 13.92 -6.08 -1.94
N PRO A 102 13.26 -5.90 -0.80
CA PRO A 102 13.86 -5.22 0.34
C PRO A 102 15.02 -6.01 0.95
N LEU A 103 15.04 -7.34 0.86
CA LEU A 103 16.14 -8.16 1.37
C LEU A 103 17.40 -7.98 0.52
N LEU A 104 17.27 -8.02 -0.80
CA LEU A 104 18.39 -7.75 -1.71
C LEU A 104 18.93 -6.33 -1.49
N ARG A 105 18.04 -5.33 -1.39
CA ARG A 105 18.42 -3.94 -1.11
C ARG A 105 19.20 -3.82 0.20
N TYR A 106 18.74 -4.47 1.26
CA TYR A 106 19.41 -4.51 2.56
C TYR A 106 20.83 -5.12 2.44
N ASN A 107 20.95 -6.27 1.79
CA ASN A 107 22.23 -6.97 1.64
C ASN A 107 23.22 -6.14 0.81
N LEU A 108 22.78 -5.51 -0.27
CA LEU A 108 23.61 -4.63 -1.09
C LEU A 108 24.06 -3.40 -0.30
N ALA A 109 23.16 -2.76 0.43
CA ALA A 109 23.47 -1.61 1.27
C ALA A 109 24.49 -1.96 2.37
N LYS A 110 24.32 -3.11 3.01
CA LYS A 110 25.26 -3.62 4.02
C LYS A 110 26.64 -3.89 3.42
N LYS A 111 26.69 -4.54 2.26
CA LYS A 111 27.94 -4.81 1.53
C LYS A 111 28.67 -3.54 1.11
N ALA A 112 27.92 -2.51 0.71
CA ALA A 112 28.45 -1.20 0.33
C ALA A 112 28.80 -0.29 1.53
N GLY A 113 28.55 -0.71 2.77
CA GLY A 113 28.78 0.09 3.97
C GLY A 113 27.81 1.29 4.11
N ASN A 114 26.72 1.30 3.38
CA ASN A 114 25.74 2.37 3.41
C ASN A 114 24.78 2.20 4.61
N LYS A 115 25.19 2.75 5.76
CA LYS A 115 24.45 2.61 7.03
C LYS A 115 23.06 3.27 6.98
N GLU A 116 22.94 4.38 6.26
CA GLU A 116 21.67 5.10 6.10
C GLU A 116 20.65 4.25 5.35
N LEU A 117 21.04 3.68 4.21
CA LEU A 117 20.17 2.82 3.42
C LEU A 117 19.80 1.53 4.14
N VAL A 118 20.72 0.96 4.93
CA VAL A 118 20.43 -0.17 5.82
C VAL A 118 19.35 0.20 6.82
N HIS A 119 19.52 1.35 7.50
CA HIS A 119 18.55 1.84 8.47
C HIS A 119 17.16 2.08 7.87
N TYR A 120 17.09 2.74 6.71
CA TYR A 120 15.81 2.94 6.02
C TYR A 120 15.14 1.62 5.63
N THR A 121 15.89 0.68 5.11
CA THR A 121 15.32 -0.60 4.67
C THR A 121 14.76 -1.41 5.83
N THR A 122 15.41 -1.39 7.00
CA THR A 122 14.91 -2.11 8.20
C THR A 122 13.69 -1.47 8.85
N ARG A 123 13.42 -0.19 8.58
CA ARG A 123 12.24 0.51 9.12
C ARG A 123 11.02 0.45 8.19
N SER A 124 11.24 0.21 6.91
CA SER A 124 10.17 0.25 5.89
C SER A 124 9.45 -1.10 5.72
N GLY A 125 9.94 -2.13 6.31
CA GLY A 125 9.40 -3.47 6.17
C GLY A 125 10.26 -4.52 6.74
#